data_160971e8c71dca6875bfcf12ea514246
#
_entry.id   160971e8c71dca6875bfcf12ea514246
#
_cell.length_a   1.000
_cell.length_b   1.000
_cell.length_c   1.000
_cell.angle_alpha   90.00
_cell.angle_beta   90.00
_cell.angle_gamma   90.00
#
_symmetry.space_group_name_H-M   'P 1'
#
loop_
_entity.id
_entity.type
_entity.pdbx_description
1 polymer ?
#
loop_
_entity_poly.entity_id
_entity_poly.type
_entity_poly.pdbx_seq_one_letter_code
_entity_poly.pdbx_strand_id
1 'polypeptide(L)'
;MYGKNVLDSEIMAKIAKNLTELIGHTPLMELAEYSRKYGLKRNIVAKLESFNPAGSVKDRVAFAMIEDAEARGALKPGATIIEPTSGN
;
A
#
# COMPACT_ATOMS: atom_id res chain seq x y z
N MET A 1 -12.91 -4.30 27.85
CA MET A 1 -12.00 -4.22 27.34
C MET A 1 -11.68 -5.21 26.53
N TYR A 2 -11.29 -5.30 25.66
CA TYR A 2 -11.10 -6.33 24.89
C TYR A 2 -9.94 -7.02 25.35
N GLY A 3 -9.59 -7.18 26.09
CA GLY A 3 -8.68 -7.91 26.56
C GLY A 3 -7.91 -8.64 25.82
N LYS A 4 -7.24 -9.39 26.18
CA LYS A 4 -6.38 -10.04 25.72
C LYS A 4 -6.61 -11.11 25.03
N ASN A 5 -7.31 -11.35 24.41
CA ASN A 5 -7.59 -12.54 23.80
C ASN A 5 -6.99 -12.62 22.44
N VAL A 6 -7.58 -13.37 21.57
CA VAL A 6 -7.09 -13.59 20.23
C VAL A 6 -6.96 -12.30 19.45
N LEU A 7 -7.88 -11.40 19.66
CA LEU A 7 -7.84 -10.14 18.96
C LEU A 7 -6.56 -9.37 19.26
N ASP A 8 -6.17 -9.33 20.50
CA ASP A 8 -4.95 -8.64 20.88
C ASP A 8 -3.75 -9.33 20.25
N SER A 9 -3.74 -10.65 20.26
CA SER A 9 -2.65 -11.38 19.66
C SER A 9 -2.53 -11.12 18.19
N GLU A 10 -3.66 -11.04 17.50
CA GLU A 10 -3.64 -10.75 16.07
C GLU A 10 -3.12 -9.36 15.78
N ILE A 11 -3.50 -8.39 16.60
CA ILE A 11 -3.00 -7.03 16.42
C ILE A 11 -1.50 -7.00 16.64
N MET A 12 -1.02 -7.67 17.67
CA MET A 12 0.41 -7.71 17.95
C MET A 12 1.16 -8.41 16.83
N ALA A 13 0.53 -9.38 16.16
CA ALA A 13 1.16 -10.12 15.10
C ALA A 13 1.23 -9.35 13.79
N LYS A 14 0.61 -8.17 13.72
CA LYS A 14 0.59 -7.41 12.48
C LYS A 14 1.64 -6.33 12.42
N ILE A 15 2.71 -6.50 13.12
CA ILE A 15 3.82 -5.56 13.04
C ILE A 15 4.62 -5.88 11.78
N ALA A 16 4.69 -4.92 10.86
CA ALA A 16 5.42 -5.12 9.62
C ALA A 16 6.92 -5.10 9.89
N LYS A 17 7.64 -5.96 9.23
CA LYS A 17 9.08 -6.08 9.42
C LYS A 17 9.88 -5.33 8.38
N ASN A 18 9.24 -4.96 7.28
CA ASN A 18 9.90 -4.13 6.27
C ASN A 18 8.83 -3.36 5.50
N LEU A 19 9.27 -2.40 4.70
CA LEU A 19 8.34 -1.51 4.00
C LEU A 19 7.53 -2.23 2.94
N THR A 20 8.05 -3.30 2.35
CA THR A 20 7.30 -3.99 1.29
C THR A 20 6.03 -4.63 1.82
N GLU A 21 6.00 -4.98 3.11
CA GLU A 21 4.79 -5.55 3.68
C GLU A 21 3.67 -4.53 3.80
N LEU A 22 3.98 -3.25 3.71
CA LEU A 22 2.98 -2.19 3.82
C LEU A 22 2.44 -1.75 2.46
N ILE A 23 3.10 -2.16 1.38
CA ILE A 23 2.65 -1.77 0.05
C ILE A 23 1.30 -2.39 -0.27
N GLY A 24 0.37 -1.56 -0.74
CA GLY A 24 -0.92 -2.05 -1.19
C GLY A 24 -1.97 -2.23 -0.13
N HIS A 25 -1.63 -2.07 1.14
CA HIS A 25 -2.60 -2.18 2.21
C HIS A 25 -3.17 -0.80 2.53
N THR A 26 -3.62 -0.12 1.50
CA THR A 26 -4.08 1.26 1.62
C THR A 26 -5.52 1.31 2.13
N PRO A 27 -5.84 2.32 2.96
CA PRO A 27 -7.17 2.40 3.56
C PRO A 27 -8.22 2.92 2.59
N LEU A 28 -9.46 2.65 2.93
CA LEU A 28 -10.61 3.23 2.26
C LEU A 28 -11.14 4.38 3.10
N MET A 29 -11.57 5.44 2.46
CA MET A 29 -12.15 6.59 3.16
C MET A 29 -13.43 7.00 2.46
N GLU A 30 -14.49 7.19 3.23
CA GLU A 30 -15.74 7.66 2.68
C GLU A 30 -15.67 9.17 2.45
N LEU A 31 -16.09 9.64 1.29
CA LEU A 31 -16.09 11.06 0.97
C LEU A 31 -17.46 11.63 1.27
N ALA A 32 -17.83 11.63 2.55
CA ALA A 32 -19.17 12.00 2.97
C ALA A 32 -19.49 13.46 2.67
N GLU A 33 -18.55 14.36 2.95
CA GLU A 33 -18.79 15.78 2.72
C GLU A 33 -18.93 16.10 1.23
N TYR A 34 -18.15 15.42 0.41
CA TYR A 34 -18.26 15.60 -1.03
C TYR A 34 -19.64 15.12 -1.52
N SER A 35 -20.05 13.96 -1.05
CA SER A 35 -21.36 13.42 -1.43
C SER A 35 -22.49 14.32 -0.99
N ARG A 36 -22.40 14.88 0.21
CA ARG A 36 -23.43 15.78 0.73
C ARG A 36 -23.47 17.07 -0.08
N LYS A 37 -22.31 17.64 -0.37
CA LYS A 37 -22.23 18.90 -1.09
C LYS A 37 -22.86 18.82 -2.48
N TYR A 38 -22.68 17.70 -3.15
CA TYR A 38 -23.19 17.55 -4.51
C TYR A 38 -24.46 16.74 -4.58
N GLY A 39 -25.10 16.47 -3.46
CA GLY A 39 -26.39 15.78 -3.45
C GLY A 39 -26.36 14.37 -4.03
N LEU A 40 -25.26 13.67 -3.87
CA LEU A 40 -25.12 12.34 -4.44
C LEU A 40 -25.94 11.34 -3.64
N LYS A 41 -26.55 10.40 -4.34
CA LYS A 41 -27.41 9.40 -3.69
C LYS A 41 -26.66 8.17 -3.25
N ARG A 42 -25.41 8.04 -3.61
CA ARG A 42 -24.61 6.91 -3.25
C ARG A 42 -23.34 7.37 -2.58
N ASN A 43 -22.87 6.58 -1.67
CA ASN A 43 -21.61 6.92 -1.01
C ASN A 43 -20.45 6.71 -1.97
N ILE A 44 -19.51 7.62 -1.94
CA ILE A 44 -18.27 7.50 -2.69
C ILE A 44 -17.18 7.14 -1.72
N VAL A 45 -16.43 6.11 -2.05
CA VAL A 45 -15.34 5.65 -1.20
C VAL A 45 -14.05 5.74 -2.00
N ALA A 46 -13.05 6.37 -1.43
CA ALA A 46 -11.74 6.52 -2.07
C ALA A 46 -10.74 5.56 -1.45
N LYS A 47 -9.95 4.91 -2.30
CA LYS A 47 -8.85 4.10 -1.82
C LYS A 47 -7.61 4.98 -1.84
N LEU A 48 -7.03 5.20 -0.68
CA LEU A 48 -6.01 6.23 -0.53
C LEU A 48 -4.63 5.70 -0.82
N GLU A 49 -4.26 5.71 -2.09
CA GLU A 49 -2.95 5.18 -2.52
C GLU A 49 -1.77 6.02 -2.06
N SER A 50 -2.02 7.24 -1.61
CA SER A 50 -0.94 8.05 -1.03
C SER A 50 -0.43 7.48 0.29
N PHE A 51 -1.12 6.49 0.85
CA PHE A 51 -0.67 5.86 2.09
C PHE A 51 0.30 4.71 1.84
N ASN A 52 0.65 4.42 0.60
CA ASN A 52 1.75 3.50 0.33
C ASN A 52 3.05 4.09 0.87
N PRO A 53 4.03 3.27 1.23
CA PRO A 53 5.27 3.76 1.85
C PRO A 53 5.99 4.88 1.09
N ALA A 54 6.01 4.85 -0.23
CA ALA A 54 6.63 5.92 -1.01
C ALA A 54 5.61 6.92 -1.52
N GLY A 55 4.35 6.79 -1.13
CA GLY A 55 3.36 7.83 -1.31
C GLY A 55 2.50 7.74 -2.56
N SER A 56 2.53 6.66 -3.30
CA SER A 56 1.66 6.56 -4.47
C SER A 56 1.42 5.12 -4.89
N VAL A 57 0.54 4.95 -5.88
CA VAL A 57 0.24 3.64 -6.45
C VAL A 57 1.46 3.03 -7.13
N LYS A 58 2.46 3.82 -7.44
CA LYS A 58 3.66 3.32 -8.12
C LYS A 58 4.43 2.31 -7.28
N ASP A 59 4.27 2.33 -5.97
CA ASP A 59 4.87 1.32 -5.10
C ASP A 59 4.44 -0.08 -5.52
N ARG A 60 3.18 -0.25 -5.87
CA ARG A 60 2.66 -1.56 -6.28
C ARG A 60 3.36 -2.06 -7.53
N VAL A 61 3.47 -1.19 -8.53
CA VAL A 61 4.08 -1.55 -9.80
C VAL A 61 5.57 -1.87 -9.62
N ALA A 62 6.28 -1.01 -8.91
CA ALA A 62 7.72 -1.21 -8.71
C ALA A 62 8.00 -2.50 -7.97
N PHE A 63 7.23 -2.79 -6.92
CA PHE A 63 7.43 -4.00 -6.16
C PHE A 63 7.15 -5.23 -7.02
N ALA A 64 6.07 -5.21 -7.77
CA ALA A 64 5.71 -6.34 -8.63
C ALA A 64 6.77 -6.59 -9.70
N MET A 65 7.33 -5.53 -10.27
CA MET A 65 8.35 -5.65 -11.28
C MET A 65 9.62 -6.29 -10.72
N ILE A 66 10.01 -5.88 -9.51
CA ILE A 66 11.21 -6.44 -8.88
C ILE A 66 10.98 -7.90 -8.52
N GLU A 67 9.84 -8.21 -7.91
CA GLU A 67 9.55 -9.60 -7.56
C GLU A 67 9.54 -10.50 -8.79
N ASP A 68 8.93 -10.03 -9.87
CA ASP A 68 8.87 -10.80 -11.09
C ASP A 68 10.28 -11.03 -11.69
N ALA A 69 11.08 -9.97 -11.68
CA ALA A 69 12.45 -10.08 -12.21
C ALA A 69 13.31 -11.03 -11.39
N GLU A 70 13.12 -11.01 -10.07
CA GLU A 70 13.83 -11.93 -9.19
C GLU A 70 13.38 -13.37 -9.45
N ALA A 71 12.07 -13.57 -9.57
CA ALA A 71 11.52 -14.91 -9.79
C ALA A 71 11.99 -15.51 -11.11
N ARG A 72 12.15 -14.66 -12.14
CA ARG A 72 12.64 -15.13 -13.44
C ARG A 72 14.15 -15.25 -13.51
N GLY A 73 14.86 -14.88 -12.47
CA GLY A 73 16.31 -14.91 -12.47
C GLY A 73 16.96 -13.76 -13.24
N ALA A 74 16.17 -12.77 -13.66
CA ALA A 74 16.71 -11.62 -14.39
C ALA A 74 17.37 -10.61 -13.46
N LEU A 75 17.02 -10.64 -12.18
CA LEU A 75 17.59 -9.75 -11.18
C LEU A 75 18.19 -10.61 -10.08
N LYS A 76 19.51 -10.54 -9.93
CA LYS A 76 20.20 -11.36 -8.95
C LYS A 76 20.72 -10.51 -7.81
N PRO A 77 21.06 -11.12 -6.67
CA PRO A 77 21.59 -10.35 -5.54
C PRO A 77 22.80 -9.53 -5.98
N GLY A 78 22.82 -8.26 -5.57
CA GLY A 78 23.91 -7.37 -5.93
C GLY A 78 23.76 -6.69 -7.29
N ALA A 79 22.69 -6.99 -8.02
CA ALA A 79 22.46 -6.35 -9.31
C ALA A 79 22.16 -4.87 -9.17
N THR A 80 22.43 -4.11 -10.22
CA THR A 80 22.16 -2.68 -10.25
C THR A 80 20.89 -2.43 -11.06
N ILE A 81 20.02 -1.61 -10.51
CA ILE A 81 18.82 -1.18 -11.20
C ILE A 81 19.01 0.28 -11.60
N ILE A 82 18.78 0.58 -12.86
CA ILE A 82 18.91 1.95 -13.38
C ILE A 82 17.54 2.40 -13.83
N GLU A 83 17.09 3.54 -13.32
CA GLU A 83 15.79 4.05 -13.62
C GLU A 83 15.85 5.54 -13.90
N PRO A 84 15.44 6.00 -15.10
CA PRO A 84 15.42 7.43 -15.37
C PRO A 84 14.27 8.09 -14.60
N THR A 85 14.52 9.28 -14.09
CA THR A 85 13.47 10.01 -13.38
C THR A 85 13.42 11.44 -13.90
N SER A 86 12.31 12.13 -13.61
CA SER A 86 12.17 13.51 -14.00
C SER A 86 12.48 14.46 -12.84
N GLY A 87 13.23 14.00 -11.86
CA GLY A 87 13.67 14.87 -10.79
C GLY A 87 12.96 14.72 -9.48
N ASN A 88 12.32 13.62 -9.34
CA ASN A 88 11.55 13.39 -8.13
C ASN A 88 12.43 12.96 -7.01
#